data_9e9ca497dcd6743b980dedb0ecfaea52
#
_entry.id   9e9ca497dcd6743b980dedb0ecfaea52
#
_cell.length_a   1.000
_cell.length_b   1.000
_cell.length_c   1.000
_cell.angle_alpha   90.00
_cell.angle_beta   90.00
_cell.angle_gamma   90.00
#
_symmetry.space_group_name_H-M   'P 1'
#
loop_
_entity.id
_entity.type
_entity.pdbx_description
1 polymer ?
#
loop_
_entity_poly.entity_id
_entity_poly.type
_entity_poly.pdbx_seq_one_letter_code
_entity_poly.pdbx_strand_id
1 'polypeptide(L)'
;LGDLDNFYIKRSYVRRDIEYVYMFHHMTSMDMTSTIGEYDNYDTLLCTGPHQIAEMRIIEDMRGIRHKNLVECGYDLLDRDLEDYAMRQQDIEEGKDRPSIVLAPSWQDDNLLDCCIDELIGSLVGRGYRIVVRPHPEYTKRYRPRWEALQARWESVGSEELYFEQDFSSND
;
A
#
# COMPACT_ATOMS: atom_id res chain seq x y z
N LEU A 1 10.84 -4.62 -5.57
CA LEU A 1 12.11 -4.04 -6.02
C LEU A 1 12.35 -4.45 -7.46
N GLY A 2 12.03 -3.55 -8.38
CA GLY A 2 12.24 -3.75 -9.81
C GLY A 2 13.57 -3.18 -10.26
N ASP A 3 14.69 -3.70 -9.83
CA ASP A 3 15.99 -3.11 -10.09
C ASP A 3 16.97 -4.05 -10.84
N LEU A 4 16.43 -4.82 -11.76
CA LEU A 4 17.23 -5.74 -12.56
C LEU A 4 18.44 -5.03 -13.19
N ASP A 5 19.63 -5.56 -12.92
CA ASP A 5 20.95 -5.02 -13.26
C ASP A 5 21.36 -3.70 -12.57
N ASN A 6 20.48 -3.01 -11.88
CA ASN A 6 20.84 -1.76 -11.23
C ASN A 6 21.51 -1.97 -9.88
N PHE A 7 20.96 -2.83 -9.01
CA PHE A 7 21.50 -3.04 -7.66
C PHE A 7 21.77 -4.51 -7.34
N TYR A 8 20.73 -5.26 -7.00
CA TYR A 8 20.87 -6.61 -6.44
C TYR A 8 20.60 -7.73 -7.42
N ILE A 9 19.62 -7.57 -8.28
CA ILE A 9 19.20 -8.59 -9.24
C ILE A 9 19.99 -8.42 -10.52
N LYS A 10 20.74 -9.44 -10.93
CA LYS A 10 21.57 -9.42 -12.14
C LYS A 10 21.05 -10.35 -13.20
N ARG A 11 21.01 -9.85 -14.45
CA ARG A 11 20.73 -10.70 -15.62
C ARG A 11 21.81 -11.76 -15.78
N SER A 12 21.43 -12.91 -16.32
CA SER A 12 22.39 -13.93 -16.71
C SER A 12 23.19 -13.48 -17.93
N TYR A 13 24.50 -13.40 -17.80
CA TYR A 13 25.39 -13.12 -18.93
C TYR A 13 25.66 -14.35 -19.78
N VAL A 14 25.39 -15.55 -19.26
CA VAL A 14 25.61 -16.83 -19.92
C VAL A 14 24.39 -17.26 -20.71
N ARG A 15 23.22 -17.09 -20.15
CA ARG A 15 21.94 -17.47 -20.74
C ARG A 15 21.28 -16.23 -21.33
N ARG A 16 21.18 -16.15 -22.64
CA ARG A 16 20.53 -15.05 -23.38
C ARG A 16 19.09 -15.35 -23.77
N ASP A 17 18.63 -16.55 -23.48
CA ASP A 17 17.30 -17.08 -23.74
C ASP A 17 16.34 -16.91 -22.55
N ILE A 18 16.77 -16.22 -21.50
CA ILE A 18 15.94 -15.94 -20.33
C ILE A 18 15.16 -14.66 -20.57
N GLU A 19 13.85 -14.76 -20.44
CA GLU A 19 12.96 -13.61 -20.37
C GLU A 19 12.81 -13.16 -18.92
N TYR A 20 13.01 -11.87 -18.67
CA TYR A 20 12.86 -11.26 -17.35
C TYR A 20 11.52 -10.55 -17.27
N VAL A 21 10.64 -11.09 -16.44
CA VAL A 21 9.28 -10.60 -16.25
C VAL A 21 9.17 -9.92 -14.89
N TYR A 22 8.64 -8.70 -14.85
CA TYR A 22 8.25 -8.04 -13.60
C TYR A 22 6.76 -8.07 -13.46
N MET A 23 6.26 -8.40 -12.27
CA MET A 23 4.85 -8.35 -11.92
C MET A 23 4.64 -7.27 -10.86
N PHE A 24 3.76 -6.32 -11.15
CA PHE A 24 3.41 -5.29 -10.18
C PHE A 24 2.60 -5.89 -9.02
N HIS A 25 2.95 -5.47 -7.83
CA HIS A 25 2.28 -5.87 -6.58
C HIS A 25 1.50 -4.71 -5.94
N HIS A 26 1.23 -3.66 -6.71
CA HIS A 26 0.44 -2.49 -6.31
C HIS A 26 -0.21 -1.85 -7.53
N MET A 27 -1.30 -1.12 -7.31
CA MET A 27 -2.07 -0.44 -8.37
C MET A 27 -1.70 1.05 -8.54
N THR A 28 -0.70 1.52 -7.83
CA THR A 28 -0.29 2.93 -7.89
C THR A 28 0.40 3.27 -9.20
N SER A 29 0.42 4.56 -9.54
CA SER A 29 1.21 5.10 -10.65
C SER A 29 2.69 4.74 -10.49
N MET A 30 3.32 4.34 -11.59
CA MET A 30 4.77 4.06 -11.61
C MET A 30 5.59 5.33 -11.42
N ASP A 31 5.12 6.45 -11.95
CA ASP A 31 5.81 7.75 -11.84
C ASP A 31 5.94 8.22 -10.38
N MET A 32 4.95 7.88 -9.53
CA MET A 32 4.94 8.25 -8.12
C MET A 32 5.77 7.34 -7.23
N THR A 33 5.97 6.09 -7.61
CA THR A 33 6.51 5.06 -6.72
C THR A 33 7.83 4.47 -7.17
N SER A 34 8.20 4.66 -8.44
CA SER A 34 9.35 4.01 -9.04
C SER A 34 10.56 4.92 -9.13
N THR A 35 11.73 4.33 -8.96
CA THR A 35 13.00 5.01 -9.22
C THR A 35 13.26 5.04 -10.74
N ILE A 36 13.84 6.14 -11.22
CA ILE A 36 14.21 6.26 -12.63
C ILE A 36 15.09 5.07 -13.05
N GLY A 37 14.65 4.34 -14.07
CA GLY A 37 15.37 3.19 -14.61
C GLY A 37 15.01 1.84 -13.98
N GLU A 38 14.14 1.83 -13.00
CA GLU A 38 13.80 0.61 -12.24
C GLU A 38 13.36 -0.56 -13.12
N TYR A 39 12.63 -0.28 -14.20
CA TYR A 39 12.09 -1.31 -15.09
C TYR A 39 12.86 -1.44 -16.42
N ASP A 40 13.92 -0.69 -16.65
CA ASP A 40 14.60 -0.62 -17.95
C ASP A 40 15.04 -1.97 -18.49
N ASN A 41 15.50 -2.82 -17.62
CA ASN A 41 16.15 -4.09 -18.00
C ASN A 41 15.20 -5.28 -18.04
N TYR A 42 13.92 -5.10 -17.72
CA TYR A 42 12.92 -6.16 -17.88
C TYR A 42 12.47 -6.28 -19.33
N ASP A 43 12.10 -7.48 -19.76
CA ASP A 43 11.61 -7.78 -21.10
C ASP A 43 10.07 -7.64 -21.15
N THR A 44 9.39 -8.11 -20.10
CA THR A 44 7.93 -8.07 -19.95
C THR A 44 7.52 -7.45 -18.62
N LEU A 45 6.49 -6.63 -18.62
CA LEU A 45 5.85 -6.12 -17.41
C LEU A 45 4.39 -6.60 -17.35
N LEU A 46 4.02 -7.26 -16.25
CA LEU A 46 2.64 -7.62 -15.93
C LEU A 46 2.02 -6.47 -15.16
N CYS A 47 1.22 -5.67 -15.85
CA CYS A 47 0.62 -4.44 -15.36
C CYS A 47 -0.73 -4.71 -14.70
N THR A 48 -1.00 -4.07 -13.57
CA THR A 48 -2.28 -4.22 -12.86
C THR A 48 -3.44 -3.51 -13.54
N GLY A 49 -3.14 -2.59 -14.46
CA GLY A 49 -4.18 -1.87 -15.20
C GLY A 49 -3.62 -1.02 -16.35
N PRO A 50 -4.52 -0.44 -17.15
CA PRO A 50 -4.16 0.30 -18.36
C PRO A 50 -3.33 1.57 -18.08
N HIS A 51 -3.45 2.15 -16.90
CA HIS A 51 -2.67 3.32 -16.50
C HIS A 51 -1.17 3.03 -16.49
N GLN A 52 -0.74 1.89 -15.93
CA GLN A 52 0.67 1.50 -15.90
C GLN A 52 1.21 1.23 -17.30
N ILE A 53 0.38 0.68 -18.21
CA ILE A 53 0.75 0.51 -19.61
C ILE A 53 0.98 1.87 -20.27
N ALA A 54 0.05 2.81 -20.09
CA ALA A 54 0.16 4.15 -20.65
C ALA A 54 1.40 4.90 -20.13
N GLU A 55 1.64 4.87 -18.82
CA GLU A 55 2.80 5.48 -18.19
C GLU A 55 4.10 4.87 -18.72
N MET A 56 4.20 3.54 -18.81
CA MET A 56 5.40 2.90 -19.32
C MET A 56 5.69 3.27 -20.77
N ARG A 57 4.67 3.38 -21.65
CA ARG A 57 4.87 3.86 -23.02
C ARG A 57 5.44 5.26 -23.09
N ILE A 58 4.93 6.16 -22.22
CA ILE A 58 5.46 7.53 -22.10
C ILE A 58 6.92 7.51 -21.64
N ILE A 59 7.24 6.70 -20.63
CA ILE A 59 8.61 6.56 -20.12
C ILE A 59 9.55 6.02 -21.21
N GLU A 60 9.14 5.00 -21.94
CA GLU A 60 9.91 4.42 -23.04
C GLU A 60 10.24 5.46 -24.12
N ASP A 61 9.23 6.23 -24.54
CA ASP A 61 9.39 7.27 -25.56
C ASP A 61 10.27 8.44 -25.07
N MET A 62 10.03 8.93 -23.85
CA MET A 62 10.79 10.04 -23.27
C MET A 62 12.28 9.70 -23.08
N ARG A 63 12.59 8.45 -22.76
CA ARG A 63 13.94 7.99 -22.44
C ARG A 63 14.63 7.30 -23.62
N GLY A 64 13.93 7.07 -24.72
CA GLY A 64 14.46 6.36 -25.89
C GLY A 64 14.89 4.93 -25.59
N ILE A 65 14.23 4.26 -24.66
CA ILE A 65 14.53 2.86 -24.33
C ILE A 65 13.68 1.89 -25.17
N ARG A 66 14.11 0.63 -25.24
CA ARG A 66 13.40 -0.41 -26.00
C ARG A 66 11.98 -0.62 -25.44
N HIS A 67 10.99 -0.68 -26.32
CA HIS A 67 9.63 -1.05 -25.96
C HIS A 67 9.61 -2.48 -25.40
N LYS A 68 8.94 -2.61 -24.25
CA LYS A 68 8.75 -3.88 -23.55
C LYS A 68 7.45 -4.54 -23.97
N ASN A 69 7.33 -5.81 -23.69
CA ASN A 69 6.04 -6.47 -23.72
C ASN A 69 5.25 -6.05 -22.48
N LEU A 70 4.11 -5.35 -22.67
CA LEU A 70 3.25 -4.90 -21.56
C LEU A 70 1.96 -5.70 -21.62
N VAL A 71 1.65 -6.39 -20.53
CA VAL A 71 0.48 -7.27 -20.41
C VAL A 71 -0.38 -6.77 -19.27
N GLU A 72 -1.62 -6.44 -19.56
CA GLU A 72 -2.61 -6.16 -18.53
C GLU A 72 -3.07 -7.47 -17.90
N CYS A 73 -2.80 -7.66 -16.61
CA CYS A 73 -3.11 -8.90 -15.90
C CYS A 73 -4.11 -8.72 -14.74
N GLY A 74 -4.49 -7.46 -14.42
CA GLY A 74 -5.32 -7.17 -13.25
C GLY A 74 -4.54 -7.24 -11.94
N TYR A 75 -5.27 -7.25 -10.82
CA TYR A 75 -4.70 -7.29 -9.49
C TYR A 75 -5.49 -8.26 -8.60
N ASP A 76 -4.96 -9.46 -8.44
CA ASP A 76 -5.59 -10.59 -7.77
C ASP A 76 -6.03 -10.27 -6.31
N LEU A 77 -5.26 -9.48 -5.59
CA LEU A 77 -5.63 -9.07 -4.23
C LEU A 77 -6.93 -8.24 -4.21
N LEU A 78 -7.10 -7.34 -5.20
CA LEU A 78 -8.33 -6.56 -5.31
C LEU A 78 -9.53 -7.45 -5.65
N ASP A 79 -9.36 -8.44 -6.50
CA ASP A 79 -10.44 -9.36 -6.86
C ASP A 79 -10.91 -10.15 -5.63
N ARG A 80 -9.99 -10.63 -4.81
CA ARG A 80 -10.31 -11.28 -3.52
C ARG A 80 -10.98 -10.34 -2.53
N ASP A 81 -10.46 -9.11 -2.38
CA ASP A 81 -11.06 -8.11 -1.49
C ASP A 81 -12.50 -7.76 -1.92
N LEU A 82 -12.77 -7.71 -3.23
CA LEU A 82 -14.12 -7.48 -3.76
C LEU A 82 -15.06 -8.65 -3.47
N GLU A 83 -14.59 -9.89 -3.60
CA GLU A 83 -15.34 -11.08 -3.25
C GLU A 83 -15.68 -11.10 -1.74
N ASP A 84 -14.70 -10.82 -0.89
CA ASP A 84 -14.89 -10.75 0.56
C ASP A 84 -15.85 -9.61 0.94
N TYR A 85 -15.73 -8.45 0.30
CA TYR A 85 -16.66 -7.34 0.49
C TYR A 85 -18.09 -7.73 0.12
N ALA A 86 -18.28 -8.40 -1.02
CA ALA A 86 -19.59 -8.83 -1.47
C ALA A 86 -20.23 -9.84 -0.48
N MET A 87 -19.44 -10.73 0.10
CA MET A 87 -19.92 -11.67 1.13
C MET A 87 -20.32 -10.95 2.44
N ARG A 88 -19.61 -9.91 2.81
CA ARG A 88 -19.88 -9.12 4.05
C ARG A 88 -20.96 -8.06 3.87
N GLN A 89 -21.33 -7.72 2.65
CA GLN A 89 -22.28 -6.64 2.36
C GLN A 89 -23.65 -6.86 3.01
N GLN A 90 -24.13 -8.09 3.15
CA GLN A 90 -25.37 -8.41 3.84
C GLN A 90 -25.34 -8.03 5.32
N ASP A 91 -24.19 -8.20 5.99
CA ASP A 91 -24.03 -7.84 7.40
C ASP A 91 -23.99 -6.31 7.59
N ILE A 92 -23.48 -5.59 6.61
CA ILE A 92 -23.38 -4.12 6.61
C ILE A 92 -24.77 -3.49 6.37
N GLU A 93 -25.57 -4.03 5.45
CA GLU A 93 -26.91 -3.50 5.11
C GLU A 93 -27.92 -3.67 6.26
N GLU A 94 -27.69 -4.61 7.19
CA GLU A 94 -28.52 -4.76 8.38
C GLU A 94 -28.36 -3.66 9.42
N GLY A 95 -27.53 -2.65 9.18
CA GLY A 95 -27.42 -1.41 9.97
C GLY A 95 -26.87 -1.61 11.37
N LYS A 96 -26.15 -2.71 11.62
CA LYS A 96 -25.62 -3.03 12.95
C LYS A 96 -24.27 -2.37 13.25
N ASP A 97 -23.57 -1.87 12.22
CA ASP A 97 -22.22 -1.37 12.41
C ASP A 97 -22.17 0.17 12.40
N ARG A 98 -21.44 0.72 13.37
CA ARG A 98 -21.05 2.14 13.34
C ARG A 98 -20.15 2.38 12.12
N PRO A 99 -20.28 3.52 11.44
CA PRO A 99 -19.32 3.89 10.41
C PRO A 99 -17.90 3.88 10.97
N SER A 100 -17.00 3.18 10.29
CA SER A 100 -15.60 3.05 10.71
C SER A 100 -14.72 4.00 9.93
N ILE A 101 -13.77 4.66 10.63
CA ILE A 101 -12.73 5.49 10.05
C ILE A 101 -11.39 4.84 10.34
N VAL A 102 -10.65 4.50 9.29
CA VAL A 102 -9.31 3.93 9.42
C VAL A 102 -8.27 5.02 9.15
N LEU A 103 -7.42 5.26 10.13
CA LEU A 103 -6.27 6.16 10.05
C LEU A 103 -5.03 5.29 9.83
N ALA A 104 -4.59 5.16 8.57
CA ALA A 104 -3.48 4.30 8.17
C ALA A 104 -2.32 5.10 7.56
N PRO A 105 -1.59 5.87 8.39
CA PRO A 105 -0.52 6.74 7.90
C PRO A 105 0.74 5.94 7.52
N SER A 106 1.58 6.57 6.70
CA SER A 106 2.92 6.10 6.37
C SER A 106 3.86 6.16 7.59
N TRP A 107 5.09 5.65 7.43
CA TRP A 107 6.12 5.60 8.47
C TRP A 107 7.27 6.60 8.27
N GLN A 108 7.24 7.37 7.20
CA GLN A 108 8.26 8.37 6.89
C GLN A 108 8.24 9.51 7.91
N ASP A 109 9.33 10.26 7.98
CA ASP A 109 9.39 11.46 8.80
C ASP A 109 8.27 12.45 8.39
N ASP A 110 7.77 13.21 9.35
CA ASP A 110 6.64 14.15 9.19
C ASP A 110 5.32 13.47 8.79
N ASN A 111 5.14 12.19 9.18
CA ASN A 111 3.89 11.49 8.95
C ASN A 111 2.77 11.98 9.89
N LEU A 112 1.54 11.55 9.59
CA LEU A 112 0.34 11.92 10.34
C LEU A 112 0.42 11.63 11.85
N LEU A 113 1.09 10.52 12.24
CA LEU A 113 1.21 10.11 13.65
C LEU A 113 2.08 11.08 14.45
N ASP A 114 3.04 11.73 13.83
CA ASP A 114 3.93 12.67 14.49
C ASP A 114 3.44 14.12 14.41
N CYS A 115 2.62 14.46 13.39
CA CYS A 115 2.21 15.84 13.14
C CYS A 115 0.89 16.24 13.79
N CYS A 116 -0.19 15.46 13.60
CA CYS A 116 -1.54 15.91 13.94
C CYS A 116 -2.51 14.79 14.32
N ILE A 117 -2.02 13.62 14.72
CA ILE A 117 -2.89 12.48 15.05
C ILE A 117 -3.80 12.77 16.25
N ASP A 118 -3.30 13.49 17.25
CA ASP A 118 -4.07 13.81 18.46
C ASP A 118 -5.25 14.74 18.14
N GLU A 119 -5.03 15.76 17.30
CA GLU A 119 -6.10 16.66 16.85
C GLU A 119 -7.12 15.92 15.99
N LEU A 120 -6.66 15.02 15.15
CA LEU A 120 -7.52 14.24 14.28
C LEU A 120 -8.40 13.28 15.09
N ILE A 121 -7.83 12.50 16.00
CA ILE A 121 -8.58 11.62 16.89
C ILE A 121 -9.56 12.45 17.73
N GLY A 122 -9.10 13.54 18.35
CA GLY A 122 -9.93 14.41 19.17
C GLY A 122 -11.10 15.03 18.40
N SER A 123 -10.95 15.26 17.10
CA SER A 123 -12.03 15.75 16.25
C SER A 123 -13.09 14.70 15.92
N LEU A 124 -12.77 13.42 16.04
CA LEU A 124 -13.62 12.29 15.67
C LEU A 124 -14.30 11.61 16.86
N VAL A 125 -13.63 11.61 18.02
CA VAL A 125 -14.17 11.01 19.27
C VAL A 125 -15.48 11.68 19.67
N GLY A 126 -16.44 10.89 20.11
CA GLY A 126 -17.78 11.35 20.51
C GLY A 126 -18.74 11.63 19.35
N ARG A 127 -18.34 11.37 18.10
CA ARG A 127 -19.18 11.61 16.91
C ARG A 127 -19.87 10.37 16.34
N GLY A 128 -19.80 9.26 17.05
CA GLY A 128 -20.49 8.02 16.65
C GLY A 128 -19.73 7.17 15.63
N TYR A 129 -18.47 7.46 15.38
CA TYR A 129 -17.58 6.62 14.55
C TYR A 129 -16.89 5.55 15.39
N ARG A 130 -16.53 4.45 14.74
CA ARG A 130 -15.46 3.58 15.19
C ARG A 130 -14.15 4.04 14.53
N ILE A 131 -13.16 4.38 15.32
CA ILE A 131 -11.88 4.90 14.84
C ILE A 131 -10.85 3.79 14.99
N VAL A 132 -10.19 3.44 13.91
CA VAL A 132 -9.10 2.45 13.90
C VAL A 132 -7.81 3.15 13.51
N VAL A 133 -6.83 3.16 14.39
CA VAL A 133 -5.49 3.68 14.08
C VAL A 133 -4.59 2.49 13.73
N ARG A 134 -4.22 2.39 12.46
CA ARG A 134 -3.38 1.33 11.90
C ARG A 134 -2.04 1.93 11.43
N PRO A 135 -1.01 1.92 12.27
CA PRO A 135 0.30 2.42 11.86
C PRO A 135 0.95 1.49 10.84
N HIS A 136 1.81 2.03 9.99
CA HIS A 136 2.64 1.18 9.16
C HIS A 136 3.58 0.32 10.03
N PRO A 137 3.84 -0.97 9.70
CA PRO A 137 4.69 -1.86 10.51
C PRO A 137 6.09 -1.29 10.81
N GLU A 138 6.69 -0.57 9.86
CA GLU A 138 7.98 0.09 10.09
C GLU A 138 7.90 1.22 11.11
N TYR A 139 6.76 1.89 11.28
CA TYR A 139 6.60 2.92 12.31
C TYR A 139 6.65 2.31 13.71
N THR A 140 5.87 1.29 13.99
CA THR A 140 5.86 0.62 15.29
C THR A 140 7.19 -0.04 15.61
N LYS A 141 7.91 -0.52 14.61
CA LYS A 141 9.23 -1.14 14.76
C LYS A 141 10.31 -0.11 15.09
N ARG A 142 10.30 1.04 14.41
CA ARG A 142 11.33 2.09 14.55
C ARG A 142 11.05 3.05 15.71
N TYR A 143 9.77 3.37 15.92
CA TYR A 143 9.33 4.43 16.85
C TYR A 143 8.40 3.88 17.95
N ARG A 144 8.67 2.66 18.42
CA ARG A 144 7.87 1.99 19.47
C ARG A 144 7.53 2.90 20.65
N PRO A 145 8.47 3.67 21.26
CA PRO A 145 8.13 4.53 22.38
C PRO A 145 7.12 5.62 22.06
N ARG A 146 7.13 6.16 20.81
CA ARG A 146 6.14 7.16 20.36
C ARG A 146 4.77 6.53 20.21
N TRP A 147 4.71 5.31 19.66
CA TRP A 147 3.48 4.55 19.49
C TRP A 147 2.85 4.22 20.84
N GLU A 148 3.61 3.72 21.80
CA GLU A 148 3.15 3.42 23.16
C GLU A 148 2.68 4.68 23.90
N ALA A 149 3.37 5.80 23.71
CA ALA A 149 2.96 7.09 24.28
C ALA A 149 1.63 7.61 23.69
N LEU A 150 1.41 7.41 22.37
CA LEU A 150 0.14 7.75 21.74
C LEU A 150 -1.01 6.91 22.31
N GLN A 151 -0.83 5.60 22.42
CA GLN A 151 -1.83 4.71 23.01
C GLN A 151 -2.17 5.11 24.45
N ALA A 152 -1.17 5.41 25.27
CA ALA A 152 -1.36 5.83 26.66
C ALA A 152 -2.13 7.16 26.78
N ARG A 153 -1.94 8.11 25.86
CA ARG A 153 -2.71 9.38 25.86
C ARG A 153 -4.20 9.18 25.65
N TRP A 154 -4.56 8.15 24.92
CA TRP A 154 -5.95 7.87 24.54
C TRP A 154 -6.56 6.66 25.26
N GLU A 155 -5.89 6.14 26.29
CA GLU A 155 -6.33 4.96 27.06
C GLU A 155 -7.72 5.12 27.70
N SER A 156 -8.12 6.36 28.02
CA SER A 156 -9.43 6.64 28.60
C SER A 156 -10.61 6.52 27.61
N VAL A 157 -10.33 6.48 26.31
CA VAL A 157 -11.33 6.26 25.28
C VAL A 157 -11.53 4.76 25.12
N GLY A 158 -12.80 4.30 25.21
CA GLY A 158 -13.13 2.88 25.11
C GLY A 158 -12.71 2.27 23.76
N SER A 159 -12.23 1.04 23.77
CA SER A 159 -11.75 0.31 22.58
C SER A 159 -12.83 0.08 21.51
N GLU A 160 -14.12 0.18 21.88
CA GLU A 160 -15.21 0.13 20.92
C GLU A 160 -15.31 1.39 20.04
N GLU A 161 -14.80 2.51 20.52
CA GLU A 161 -14.79 3.76 19.79
C GLU A 161 -13.44 4.05 19.15
N LEU A 162 -12.34 3.83 19.88
CA LEU A 162 -10.96 4.05 19.39
C LEU A 162 -10.13 2.80 19.60
N TYR A 163 -9.71 2.19 18.50
CA TYR A 163 -8.90 0.98 18.49
C TYR A 163 -7.53 1.24 17.86
N PHE A 164 -6.46 0.90 18.58
CA PHE A 164 -5.10 0.91 18.08
C PHE A 164 -4.70 -0.48 17.66
N GLU A 165 -4.54 -0.68 16.37
CA GLU A 165 -4.18 -1.98 15.82
C GLU A 165 -2.72 -2.31 16.12
N GLN A 166 -2.51 -3.47 16.76
CA GLN A 166 -1.17 -3.91 17.19
C GLN A 166 -0.64 -5.09 16.37
N ASP A 167 -1.52 -5.83 15.74
CA ASP A 167 -1.18 -7.08 15.05
C ASP A 167 -1.31 -6.90 13.54
N PHE A 168 -0.17 -6.92 12.85
CA PHE A 168 -0.07 -6.79 11.40
C PHE A 168 -0.10 -8.16 10.70
N SER A 169 -0.33 -9.23 11.45
CA SER A 169 -0.39 -10.59 10.93
C SER A 169 -1.75 -10.94 10.31
N SER A 170 -2.75 -10.12 10.50
CA SER A 170 -4.10 -10.32 9.96
C SER A 170 -4.30 -9.55 8.65
N ASN A 171 -3.50 -9.85 7.64
CA ASN A 171 -3.89 -9.73 6.24
C ASN A 171 -4.53 -11.05 5.81
N ASP A 172 -5.48 -11.55 6.59
CA ASP A 172 -6.39 -12.63 6.23
C ASP A 172 -7.79 -12.06 6.00
#